data_495ea848ef430664af813006447c6085
#
_entry.id   495ea848ef430664af813006447c6085
#
_cell.length_a   1.000
_cell.length_b   1.000
_cell.length_c   1.000
_cell.angle_alpha   90.00
_cell.angle_beta   90.00
_cell.angle_gamma   90.00
#
_symmetry.space_group_name_H-M   'P 1'
#
loop_
_entity.id
_entity.type
_entity.pdbx_description
1 polymer ?
#
loop_
_entity_poly.entity_id
_entity_poly.type
_entity_poly.pdbx_seq_one_letter_code
_entity_poly.pdbx_strand_id
1 'polypeptide(L)'
;WVNGRNLNKLKTRDIPYHRREVGMIFQDHRLLHDRTVFDNIALPLVVAGMGHAEINRRVRAALDKVSLLKKEKVYPITLSGGEQQRVGIARALVSKPPVLLADEPTGNLDPELSREIMELFVQFNQVGVTLLIATHDVDLINSFDKRIINLRNGRVAGDSAEAH
;
A
#
# COMPACT_ATOMS: atom_id res chain seq x y z
N TRP A 1 4.76 18.10 6.71
CA TRP A 1 3.39 17.87 7.19
C TRP A 1 2.82 16.64 6.52
N VAL A 2 2.24 15.72 7.29
CA VAL A 2 1.57 14.52 6.77
C VAL A 2 0.20 14.42 7.44
N ASN A 3 -0.85 14.30 6.65
CA ASN A 3 -2.24 14.25 7.12
C ASN A 3 -2.56 15.37 8.14
N GLY A 4 -2.17 16.63 7.82
CA GLY A 4 -2.38 17.80 8.67
C GLY A 4 -1.52 17.88 9.94
N ARG A 5 -0.60 16.93 10.16
CA ARG A 5 0.28 16.90 11.35
C ARG A 5 1.72 17.25 11.00
N ASN A 6 2.32 18.13 11.77
CA ASN A 6 3.75 18.42 11.70
C ASN A 6 4.54 17.32 12.41
N LEU A 7 5.28 16.48 11.64
CA LEU A 7 6.00 15.33 12.19
C LEU A 7 7.10 15.73 13.18
N ASN A 8 7.73 16.89 13.00
CA ASN A 8 8.78 17.39 13.90
C ASN A 8 8.24 17.77 15.29
N LYS A 9 6.93 17.98 15.41
CA LYS A 9 6.26 18.34 16.67
C LYS A 9 5.48 17.17 17.30
N LEU A 10 5.55 15.98 16.70
CA LEU A 10 4.84 14.81 17.19
C LEU A 10 5.47 14.32 18.50
N LYS A 11 4.66 14.19 19.55
CA LYS A 11 5.11 13.60 20.81
C LYS A 11 5.25 12.08 20.64
N THR A 12 6.21 11.46 21.33
CA THR A 12 6.47 10.01 21.23
C THR A 12 5.23 9.16 21.45
N ARG A 13 4.33 9.55 22.37
CA ARG A 13 3.07 8.87 22.66
C ARG A 13 2.08 8.89 21.48
N ASP A 14 2.19 9.87 20.57
CA ASP A 14 1.25 10.07 19.46
C ASP A 14 1.74 9.35 18.18
N ILE A 15 3.01 8.93 18.11
CA ILE A 15 3.61 8.24 16.99
C ILE A 15 2.86 6.95 16.60
N PRO A 16 2.46 6.04 17.54
CA PRO A 16 1.72 4.83 17.18
C PRO A 16 0.39 5.12 16.51
N TYR A 17 -0.30 6.17 16.93
CA TYR A 17 -1.57 6.58 16.33
C TYR A 17 -1.36 7.14 14.92
N HIS A 18 -0.33 7.98 14.73
CA HIS A 18 -0.01 8.51 13.42
C HIS A 18 0.41 7.40 12.44
N ARG A 19 1.19 6.41 12.89
CA ARG A 19 1.58 5.26 12.05
C ARG A 19 0.39 4.45 11.52
N ARG A 20 -0.74 4.41 12.25
CA ARG A 20 -1.97 3.74 11.80
C ARG A 20 -2.69 4.50 10.67
N GLU A 21 -2.40 5.79 10.52
CA GLU A 21 -2.93 6.65 9.46
C GLU A 21 -2.11 6.58 8.16
N VAL A 22 -0.97 5.88 8.19
CA VAL A 22 -0.09 5.73 7.03
C VAL A 22 0.04 4.26 6.68
N GLY A 23 -0.51 3.86 5.54
CA GLY A 23 -0.26 2.55 4.96
C GLY A 23 1.11 2.53 4.29
N MET A 24 1.82 1.40 4.37
CA MET A 24 3.09 1.21 3.69
C MET A 24 3.13 -0.08 2.90
N ILE A 25 3.55 0.01 1.65
CA ILE A 25 3.86 -1.11 0.77
C ILE A 25 5.37 -1.10 0.58
N PHE A 26 6.03 -2.22 0.92
CA PHE A 26 7.46 -2.38 0.84
C PHE A 26 7.83 -3.24 -0.35
N GLN A 27 8.96 -2.99 -0.98
CA GLN A 27 9.50 -3.78 -2.09
C GLN A 27 9.74 -5.25 -1.69
N ASP A 28 10.18 -5.51 -0.46
CA ASP A 28 10.44 -6.84 0.11
C ASP A 28 9.23 -7.48 0.79
N HIS A 29 8.03 -6.94 0.56
CA HIS A 29 6.70 -7.36 1.06
C HIS A 29 6.57 -7.38 2.60
N ARG A 30 7.63 -7.68 3.36
CA ARG A 30 7.68 -7.78 4.84
C ARG A 30 6.50 -8.55 5.43
N LEU A 31 6.21 -9.71 4.85
CA LEU A 31 5.18 -10.59 5.36
C LEU A 31 5.70 -11.41 6.56
N LEU A 32 4.81 -11.70 7.50
CA LEU A 32 5.08 -12.60 8.61
C LEU A 32 4.91 -14.04 8.09
N HIS A 33 6.02 -14.76 7.95
CA HIS A 33 6.05 -16.10 7.35
C HIS A 33 5.45 -17.18 8.26
N ASP A 34 5.36 -16.92 9.56
CA ASP A 34 4.73 -17.77 10.59
C ASP A 34 3.22 -17.52 10.74
N ARG A 35 2.65 -16.63 9.91
CA ARG A 35 1.24 -16.26 9.93
C ARG A 35 0.60 -16.53 8.57
N THR A 36 -0.70 -16.84 8.59
CA THR A 36 -1.46 -17.02 7.36
C THR A 36 -1.57 -15.73 6.56
N VAL A 37 -1.98 -15.82 5.30
CA VAL A 37 -2.34 -14.67 4.46
C VAL A 37 -3.39 -13.81 5.15
N PHE A 38 -4.44 -14.45 5.71
CA PHE A 38 -5.48 -13.76 6.47
C PHE A 38 -4.89 -12.97 7.65
N ASP A 39 -4.06 -13.61 8.47
CA ASP A 39 -3.48 -12.97 9.66
C ASP A 39 -2.53 -11.82 9.31
N ASN A 40 -1.77 -11.95 8.22
CA ASN A 40 -0.93 -10.86 7.71
C ASN A 40 -1.76 -9.61 7.38
N ILE A 41 -2.89 -9.78 6.70
CA ILE A 41 -3.77 -8.67 6.32
C ILE A 41 -4.55 -8.16 7.54
N ALA A 42 -4.93 -9.04 8.47
CA ALA A 42 -5.67 -8.67 9.68
C ALA A 42 -4.84 -7.82 10.66
N LEU A 43 -3.53 -7.92 10.63
CA LEU A 43 -2.63 -7.34 11.63
C LEU A 43 -2.89 -5.85 11.92
N PRO A 44 -3.02 -4.94 10.95
CA PRO A 44 -3.30 -3.53 11.21
C PRO A 44 -4.64 -3.31 11.93
N LEU A 45 -5.63 -4.14 11.64
CA LEU A 45 -6.97 -4.05 12.25
C LEU A 45 -6.97 -4.58 13.69
N VAL A 46 -6.20 -5.65 13.94
CA VAL A 46 -5.98 -6.19 15.30
C VAL A 46 -5.29 -5.15 16.17
N VAL A 47 -4.22 -4.52 15.66
CA VAL A 47 -3.50 -3.43 16.35
C VAL A 47 -4.39 -2.21 16.60
N ALA A 48 -5.37 -1.97 15.72
CA ALA A 48 -6.36 -0.91 15.89
C ALA A 48 -7.46 -1.27 16.91
N GLY A 49 -7.50 -2.52 17.43
CA GLY A 49 -8.49 -2.97 18.40
C GLY A 49 -9.87 -3.28 17.80
N MET A 50 -9.94 -3.59 16.51
CA MET A 50 -11.22 -3.92 15.87
C MET A 50 -11.76 -5.29 16.31
N GLY A 51 -13.09 -5.42 16.35
CA GLY A 51 -13.76 -6.68 16.67
C GLY A 51 -13.63 -7.72 15.54
N HIS A 52 -13.68 -9.01 15.91
CA HIS A 52 -13.47 -10.14 14.98
C HIS A 52 -14.38 -10.12 13.75
N ALA A 53 -15.67 -9.81 13.91
CA ALA A 53 -16.62 -9.77 12.78
C ALA A 53 -16.22 -8.73 11.74
N GLU A 54 -15.78 -7.54 12.17
CA GLU A 54 -15.34 -6.47 11.29
C GLU A 54 -14.00 -6.80 10.62
N ILE A 55 -13.06 -7.42 11.36
CA ILE A 55 -11.79 -7.91 10.81
C ILE A 55 -12.07 -8.91 9.69
N ASN A 56 -12.90 -9.94 9.94
CA ASN A 56 -13.25 -10.93 8.92
C ASN A 56 -13.82 -10.29 7.66
N ARG A 57 -14.75 -9.36 7.82
CA ARG A 57 -15.39 -8.67 6.71
C ARG A 57 -14.38 -7.87 5.87
N ARG A 58 -13.52 -7.08 6.53
CA ARG A 58 -12.55 -6.21 5.85
C ARG A 58 -11.44 -7.00 5.18
N VAL A 59 -10.90 -8.02 5.86
CA VAL A 59 -9.82 -8.84 5.32
C VAL A 59 -10.28 -9.58 4.07
N ARG A 60 -11.46 -10.20 4.09
CA ARG A 60 -12.01 -10.89 2.91
C ARG A 60 -12.29 -9.95 1.76
N ALA A 61 -12.83 -8.76 2.03
CA ALA A 61 -13.02 -7.73 1.01
C ALA A 61 -11.69 -7.24 0.41
N ALA A 62 -10.63 -7.12 1.23
CA ALA A 62 -9.29 -6.76 0.74
C ALA A 62 -8.67 -7.89 -0.11
N LEU A 63 -8.83 -9.15 0.32
CA LEU A 63 -8.37 -10.33 -0.42
C LEU A 63 -9.07 -10.49 -1.76
N ASP A 64 -10.37 -10.22 -1.81
CA ASP A 64 -11.16 -10.26 -3.04
C ASP A 64 -10.64 -9.24 -4.07
N LYS A 65 -10.38 -7.99 -3.63
CA LYS A 65 -9.83 -6.93 -4.48
C LYS A 65 -8.47 -7.26 -5.11
N VAL A 66 -7.68 -8.13 -4.49
CA VAL A 66 -6.36 -8.56 -5.01
C VAL A 66 -6.39 -9.99 -5.55
N SER A 67 -7.58 -10.56 -5.76
CA SER A 67 -7.80 -11.91 -6.34
C SER A 67 -7.15 -13.05 -5.55
N LEU A 68 -7.08 -12.92 -4.21
CA LEU A 68 -6.46 -13.91 -3.31
C LEU A 68 -7.42 -14.51 -2.27
N LEU A 69 -8.74 -14.32 -2.40
CA LEU A 69 -9.71 -14.78 -1.40
C LEU A 69 -9.60 -16.30 -1.12
N LYS A 70 -9.33 -17.11 -2.15
CA LYS A 70 -9.17 -18.57 -2.02
C LYS A 70 -7.90 -18.99 -1.27
N LYS A 71 -6.97 -18.06 -1.07
CA LYS A 71 -5.67 -18.27 -0.41
C LYS A 71 -5.61 -17.70 1.01
N GLU A 72 -6.74 -17.38 1.63
CA GLU A 72 -6.78 -16.76 2.96
C GLU A 72 -6.06 -17.58 4.06
N LYS A 73 -6.06 -18.91 3.94
CA LYS A 73 -5.55 -19.86 4.97
C LYS A 73 -4.13 -20.35 4.72
N VAL A 74 -3.53 -20.01 3.58
CA VAL A 74 -2.17 -20.46 3.28
C VAL A 74 -1.12 -19.54 3.89
N TYR A 75 0.12 -20.02 3.95
CA TYR A 75 1.25 -19.25 4.46
C TYR A 75 2.00 -18.56 3.31
N PRO A 76 2.62 -17.39 3.53
CA PRO A 76 3.32 -16.62 2.50
C PRO A 76 4.38 -17.42 1.72
N ILE A 77 5.05 -18.38 2.37
CA ILE A 77 6.07 -19.21 1.73
C ILE A 77 5.55 -20.05 0.56
N THR A 78 4.25 -20.32 0.50
CA THR A 78 3.61 -21.08 -0.58
C THR A 78 3.14 -20.19 -1.74
N LEU A 79 3.31 -18.89 -1.63
CA LEU A 79 2.88 -17.90 -2.61
C LEU A 79 4.02 -17.55 -3.58
N SER A 80 3.67 -17.23 -4.83
CA SER A 80 4.59 -16.59 -5.76
C SER A 80 4.94 -15.17 -5.28
N GLY A 81 6.04 -14.57 -5.79
CA GLY A 81 6.45 -13.22 -5.45
C GLY A 81 5.34 -12.19 -5.72
N GLY A 82 4.66 -12.30 -6.87
CA GLY A 82 3.53 -11.42 -7.20
C GLY A 82 2.33 -11.60 -6.27
N GLU A 83 2.06 -12.82 -5.78
CA GLU A 83 1.01 -13.06 -4.78
C GLU A 83 1.39 -12.48 -3.42
N GLN A 84 2.66 -12.60 -3.02
CA GLN A 84 3.16 -11.97 -1.79
C GLN A 84 3.04 -10.44 -1.86
N GLN A 85 3.35 -9.85 -3.02
CA GLN A 85 3.17 -8.42 -3.26
C GLN A 85 1.71 -8.01 -3.07
N ARG A 86 0.77 -8.75 -3.66
CA ARG A 86 -0.67 -8.48 -3.50
C ARG A 86 -1.14 -8.60 -2.05
N VAL A 87 -0.60 -9.56 -1.28
CA VAL A 87 -0.88 -9.64 0.17
C VAL A 87 -0.37 -8.40 0.89
N GLY A 88 0.84 -7.91 0.56
CA GLY A 88 1.41 -6.67 1.11
C GLY A 88 0.53 -5.45 0.80
N ILE A 89 0.03 -5.35 -0.42
CA ILE A 89 -0.88 -4.28 -0.86
C ILE A 89 -2.21 -4.37 -0.09
N ALA A 90 -2.83 -5.55 -0.02
CA ALA A 90 -4.07 -5.76 0.72
C ALA A 90 -3.91 -5.39 2.21
N ARG A 91 -2.79 -5.77 2.84
CA ARG A 91 -2.47 -5.41 4.22
C ARG A 91 -2.36 -3.90 4.42
N ALA A 92 -1.72 -3.19 3.50
CA ALA A 92 -1.57 -1.74 3.59
C ALA A 92 -2.91 -1.00 3.43
N LEU A 93 -3.83 -1.54 2.65
CA LEU A 93 -5.10 -0.92 2.31
C LEU A 93 -6.28 -1.32 3.22
N VAL A 94 -6.17 -2.42 3.97
CA VAL A 94 -7.29 -2.99 4.75
C VAL A 94 -7.85 -2.03 5.81
N SER A 95 -6.99 -1.18 6.37
CA SER A 95 -7.36 -0.16 7.36
C SER A 95 -7.94 1.10 6.73
N LYS A 96 -7.90 1.24 5.39
CA LYS A 96 -8.26 2.44 4.63
C LYS A 96 -7.50 3.68 5.15
N PRO A 97 -6.17 3.68 5.11
CA PRO A 97 -5.39 4.79 5.62
C PRO A 97 -5.61 6.03 4.74
N PRO A 98 -5.61 7.26 5.32
CA PRO A 98 -5.71 8.49 4.54
C PRO A 98 -4.46 8.76 3.67
N VAL A 99 -3.31 8.15 4.02
CA VAL A 99 -2.06 8.25 3.26
C VAL A 99 -1.49 6.86 3.00
N LEU A 100 -1.07 6.60 1.77
CA LEU A 100 -0.40 5.37 1.37
C LEU A 100 0.96 5.71 0.75
N LEU A 101 2.01 5.10 1.27
CA LEU A 101 3.36 5.16 0.73
C LEU A 101 3.68 3.80 0.09
N ALA A 102 4.16 3.79 -1.14
CA ALA A 102 4.51 2.58 -1.84
C ALA A 102 5.91 2.69 -2.44
N ASP A 103 6.75 1.71 -2.17
CA ASP A 103 8.10 1.58 -2.69
C ASP A 103 8.15 0.38 -3.64
N GLU A 104 8.33 0.68 -4.94
CA GLU A 104 8.33 -0.29 -6.04
C GLU A 104 7.15 -1.30 -5.98
N PRO A 105 5.88 -0.83 -5.88
CA PRO A 105 4.75 -1.71 -5.59
C PRO A 105 4.45 -2.72 -6.71
N THR A 106 4.98 -2.50 -7.91
CA THR A 106 4.76 -3.32 -9.11
C THR A 106 6.02 -4.02 -9.61
N GLY A 107 7.18 -3.81 -8.96
CA GLY A 107 8.49 -4.25 -9.46
C GLY A 107 8.67 -5.77 -9.63
N ASN A 108 7.83 -6.60 -8.99
CA ASN A 108 7.86 -8.06 -9.09
C ASN A 108 6.61 -8.63 -9.76
N LEU A 109 5.85 -7.81 -10.48
CA LEU A 109 4.61 -8.18 -11.15
C LEU A 109 4.82 -8.19 -12.67
N ASP A 110 4.03 -9.02 -13.36
CA ASP A 110 3.91 -8.93 -14.81
C ASP A 110 3.20 -7.61 -15.22
N PRO A 111 3.33 -7.17 -16.49
CA PRO A 111 2.79 -5.87 -16.92
C PRO A 111 1.27 -5.74 -16.79
N GLU A 112 0.51 -6.83 -16.98
CA GLU A 112 -0.95 -6.81 -16.86
C GLU A 112 -1.34 -6.58 -15.41
N LEU A 113 -0.77 -7.35 -14.48
CA LEU A 113 -1.01 -7.22 -13.06
C LEU A 113 -0.52 -5.89 -12.49
N SER A 114 0.62 -5.36 -13.01
CA SER A 114 1.12 -4.04 -12.65
C SER A 114 0.09 -2.95 -12.95
N ARG A 115 -0.54 -3.03 -14.13
CA ARG A 115 -1.61 -2.11 -14.52
C ARG A 115 -2.83 -2.23 -13.60
N GLU A 116 -3.28 -3.45 -13.32
CA GLU A 116 -4.42 -3.68 -12.39
C GLU A 116 -4.17 -3.07 -11.00
N ILE A 117 -2.96 -3.24 -10.46
CA ILE A 117 -2.59 -2.66 -9.18
C ILE A 117 -2.56 -1.12 -9.23
N MET A 118 -2.04 -0.53 -10.30
CA MET A 118 -2.05 0.92 -10.46
C MET A 118 -3.48 1.46 -10.60
N GLU A 119 -4.35 0.78 -11.34
CA GLU A 119 -5.78 1.13 -11.41
C GLU A 119 -6.46 1.05 -10.03
N LEU A 120 -6.12 0.04 -9.24
CA LEU A 120 -6.60 -0.06 -7.85
C LEU A 120 -6.13 1.15 -7.02
N PHE A 121 -4.89 1.60 -7.17
CA PHE A 121 -4.40 2.81 -6.51
C PHE A 121 -5.15 4.07 -6.97
N VAL A 122 -5.45 4.20 -8.25
CA VAL A 122 -6.28 5.31 -8.77
C VAL A 122 -7.67 5.29 -8.12
N GLN A 123 -8.31 4.13 -7.99
CA GLN A 123 -9.60 4.01 -7.30
C GLN A 123 -9.52 4.46 -5.83
N PHE A 124 -8.44 4.10 -5.11
CA PHE A 124 -8.23 4.59 -3.73
C PHE A 124 -8.01 6.10 -3.68
N ASN A 125 -7.29 6.66 -4.64
CA ASN A 125 -7.11 8.11 -4.74
C ASN A 125 -8.45 8.84 -4.96
N GLN A 126 -9.32 8.31 -5.82
CA GLN A 126 -10.65 8.88 -6.08
C GLN A 126 -11.54 8.93 -4.83
N VAL A 127 -11.36 8.03 -3.88
CA VAL A 127 -12.10 8.03 -2.60
C VAL A 127 -11.34 8.77 -1.48
N GLY A 128 -10.34 9.58 -1.82
CA GLY A 128 -9.68 10.52 -0.92
C GLY A 128 -8.40 10.02 -0.24
N VAL A 129 -7.84 8.87 -0.65
CA VAL A 129 -6.53 8.43 -0.17
C VAL A 129 -5.42 9.19 -0.90
N THR A 130 -4.52 9.82 -0.16
CA THR A 130 -3.30 10.40 -0.73
C THR A 130 -2.27 9.30 -0.96
N LEU A 131 -1.79 9.16 -2.21
CA LEU A 131 -0.77 8.16 -2.56
C LEU A 131 0.54 8.82 -2.94
N LEU A 132 1.64 8.28 -2.43
CA LEU A 132 2.99 8.59 -2.86
C LEU A 132 3.66 7.28 -3.26
N ILE A 133 3.98 7.13 -4.55
CA ILE A 133 4.56 5.92 -5.12
C ILE A 133 5.96 6.26 -5.60
N ALA A 134 6.97 5.55 -5.11
CA ALA A 134 8.32 5.56 -5.65
C ALA A 134 8.47 4.38 -6.61
N THR A 135 8.88 4.65 -7.85
CA THR A 135 9.10 3.62 -8.86
C THR A 135 10.04 4.13 -9.95
N HIS A 136 10.69 3.22 -10.64
CA HIS A 136 11.52 3.50 -11.80
C HIS A 136 10.86 3.09 -13.13
N ASP A 137 9.65 2.54 -13.10
CA ASP A 137 8.88 2.16 -14.29
C ASP A 137 8.22 3.38 -14.93
N VAL A 138 8.98 4.05 -15.79
CA VAL A 138 8.57 5.31 -16.45
C VAL A 138 7.37 5.08 -17.38
N ASP A 139 7.33 3.96 -18.08
CA ASP A 139 6.26 3.66 -19.03
C ASP A 139 4.92 3.46 -18.32
N LEU A 140 4.95 2.73 -17.19
CA LEU A 140 3.78 2.54 -16.37
C LEU A 140 3.27 3.86 -15.79
N ILE A 141 4.17 4.70 -15.23
CA ILE A 141 3.80 6.00 -14.64
C ILE A 141 3.16 6.92 -15.69
N ASN A 142 3.74 7.01 -16.89
CA ASN A 142 3.26 7.87 -17.96
C ASN A 142 1.89 7.45 -18.51
N SER A 143 1.47 6.22 -18.24
CA SER A 143 0.13 5.74 -18.62
C SER A 143 -0.98 6.27 -17.69
N PHE A 144 -0.61 6.89 -16.56
CA PHE A 144 -1.55 7.47 -15.58
C PHE A 144 -1.35 9.00 -15.53
N ASP A 145 -2.42 9.75 -15.75
CA ASP A 145 -2.41 11.21 -15.66
C ASP A 145 -2.34 11.68 -14.19
N LYS A 146 -1.14 11.65 -13.63
CA LYS A 146 -0.85 12.03 -12.24
C LYS A 146 0.42 12.87 -12.16
N ARG A 147 0.54 13.64 -11.07
CA ARG A 147 1.75 14.43 -10.80
C ARG A 147 2.96 13.53 -10.65
N ILE A 148 4.03 13.86 -11.37
CA ILE A 148 5.31 13.14 -11.36
C ILE A 148 6.39 14.06 -10.83
N ILE A 149 7.13 13.62 -9.82
CA ILE A 149 8.31 14.30 -9.29
C ILE A 149 9.53 13.46 -9.65
N ASN A 150 10.38 13.99 -10.54
CA ASN A 150 11.61 13.32 -10.95
C ASN A 150 12.75 13.61 -9.97
N LEU A 151 13.38 12.55 -9.48
CA LEU A 151 14.55 12.65 -8.61
C LEU A 151 15.81 12.23 -9.37
N ARG A 152 16.88 13.05 -9.31
CA ARG A 152 18.19 12.73 -9.87
C ARG A 152 19.29 13.16 -8.89
N ASN A 153 20.18 12.23 -8.56
CA ASN A 153 21.30 12.48 -7.64
C ASN A 153 20.86 13.12 -6.30
N GLY A 154 19.73 12.62 -5.73
CA GLY A 154 19.21 13.11 -4.46
C GLY A 154 18.55 14.50 -4.49
N ARG A 155 18.28 15.04 -5.69
CA ARG A 155 17.62 16.34 -5.91
C ARG A 155 16.40 16.19 -6.80
N VAL A 156 15.43 17.09 -6.63
CA VAL A 156 14.31 17.23 -7.56
C VAL A 156 14.84 17.80 -8.87
N ALA A 157 14.70 17.03 -9.94
CA ALA A 157 15.13 17.40 -11.29
C ALA A 157 13.96 17.89 -12.16
N GLY A 158 12.72 17.63 -11.75
CA GLY A 158 11.50 18.10 -12.42
C GLY A 158 10.26 17.74 -11.63
N ASP A 159 9.21 18.55 -11.79
CA ASP A 159 7.89 18.36 -11.21
C ASP A 159 6.85 18.69 -12.27
N SER A 160 5.99 17.74 -12.61
CA SER A 160 4.98 17.95 -13.67
C SER A 160 3.90 18.97 -13.28
N ALA A 161 3.76 19.29 -11.98
CA ALA A 161 2.85 20.35 -11.54
C ALA A 161 3.37 21.78 -11.81
N GLU A 162 4.69 21.96 -12.07
CA GLU A 162 5.29 23.25 -12.38
C GLU A 162 5.31 23.57 -13.90
N ALA A 163 4.83 22.63 -14.73
CA ALA A 163 4.82 22.75 -16.18
C ALA A 163 3.54 23.38 -16.76
N HIS A 164 2.68 23.97 -15.90
CA HIS A 164 1.43 24.65 -16.32
C HIS A 164 1.39 26.09 -15.87
#